data_8e13488c2254af53f1ad972877a38c2c
#
_entry.id   8e13488c2254af53f1ad972877a38c2c
#
_cell.length_a   1.000
_cell.length_b   1.000
_cell.length_c   1.000
_cell.angle_alpha   90.00
_cell.angle_beta   90.00
_cell.angle_gamma   90.00
#
_symmetry.space_group_name_H-M   'P 1'
#
loop_
_entity.id
_entity.type
_entity.pdbx_description
1 polymer ?
#
loop_
_entity_poly.entity_id
_entity_poly.type
_entity_poly.pdbx_seq_one_letter_code
_entity_poly.pdbx_strand_id
1 'polypeptide(L)'
;MKTTLASSPPKRPIEWRKAFSAMRRLIKNPDATDEVFTIIEALSGNSLQKGFSRFVTTDLGREILVDRRSLLETLLNREYLATLPQHSLAALYLNFVTKENIRAEGLVAPSEGMRAMKNLDADTLLFANRQRDMHDLWHTLTHYGRDELGEVCLLAFTCAQSPNRGLAFIALVGIFQLSKRYGRGVYGAAYRAYQDLSLIHI
;
A
#
# COMPACT_ATOMS: atom_id res chain seq x y z
N MET A 1 -8.79 16.69 35.59
CA MET A 1 -7.69 16.66 34.63
C MET A 1 -8.21 17.20 33.29
N LYS A 2 -7.69 18.33 32.81
CA LYS A 2 -8.07 18.91 31.52
C LYS A 2 -7.38 18.09 30.45
N THR A 3 -8.16 17.32 29.66
CA THR A 3 -7.68 16.63 28.48
C THR A 3 -7.28 17.70 27.45
N THR A 4 -6.00 17.91 27.27
CA THR A 4 -5.48 18.80 26.24
C THR A 4 -5.85 18.17 24.89
N LEU A 5 -6.80 18.78 24.17
CA LEU A 5 -7.11 18.42 22.79
C LEU A 5 -5.83 18.56 21.98
N ALA A 6 -5.28 17.43 21.54
CA ALA A 6 -4.12 17.41 20.66
C ALA A 6 -4.46 18.23 19.42
N SER A 7 -3.66 19.27 19.17
CA SER A 7 -3.79 20.11 17.98
C SER A 7 -3.71 19.22 16.73
N SER A 8 -4.67 19.38 15.82
CA SER A 8 -4.64 18.69 14.53
C SER A 8 -3.28 18.84 13.87
N PRO A 9 -2.66 17.76 13.40
CA PRO A 9 -1.33 17.85 12.78
C PRO A 9 -1.36 18.82 11.60
N PRO A 10 -0.27 19.57 11.36
CA PRO A 10 -0.20 20.56 10.30
C PRO A 10 -0.51 19.90 8.93
N LYS A 11 -1.30 20.59 8.10
CA LYS A 11 -1.62 20.13 6.75
C LYS A 11 -0.35 20.00 5.92
N ARG A 12 -0.04 18.81 5.45
CA ARG A 12 1.09 18.60 4.52
C ARG A 12 0.76 19.18 3.15
N PRO A 13 1.65 19.95 2.53
CA PRO A 13 1.43 20.49 1.19
C PRO A 13 1.40 19.37 0.16
N ILE A 14 0.70 19.61 -0.94
CA ILE A 14 0.70 18.73 -2.11
C ILE A 14 1.75 19.25 -3.09
N GLU A 15 2.75 18.41 -3.39
CA GLU A 15 3.92 18.78 -4.19
C GLU A 15 3.82 18.23 -5.63
N TRP A 16 2.90 18.77 -6.44
CA TRP A 16 2.67 18.29 -7.80
C TRP A 16 3.93 18.27 -8.68
N ARG A 17 4.80 19.27 -8.57
CA ARG A 17 6.05 19.31 -9.35
C ARG A 17 6.95 18.12 -9.04
N LYS A 18 7.09 17.77 -7.76
CA LYS A 18 7.86 16.62 -7.29
C LYS A 18 7.24 15.32 -7.83
N ALA A 19 5.92 15.19 -7.72
CA ALA A 19 5.19 14.01 -8.20
C ALA A 19 5.33 13.82 -9.74
N PHE A 20 5.18 14.87 -10.53
CA PHE A 20 5.37 14.78 -11.99
C PHE A 20 6.81 14.45 -12.38
N SER A 21 7.80 14.99 -11.67
CA SER A 21 9.21 14.66 -11.92
C SER A 21 9.50 13.19 -11.63
N ALA A 22 9.04 12.69 -10.49
CA ALA A 22 9.15 11.29 -10.09
C ALA A 22 8.40 10.35 -11.08
N MET A 23 7.18 10.73 -11.49
CA MET A 23 6.41 9.97 -12.48
C MET A 23 7.15 9.85 -13.83
N ARG A 24 7.82 10.89 -14.29
CA ARG A 24 8.62 10.81 -15.53
C ARG A 24 9.78 9.82 -15.40
N ARG A 25 10.42 9.72 -14.22
CA ARG A 25 11.49 8.74 -13.98
C ARG A 25 10.91 7.33 -13.88
N LEU A 26 9.79 7.16 -13.18
CA LEU A 26 9.09 5.87 -13.08
C LEU A 26 8.66 5.33 -14.45
N ILE A 27 8.13 6.18 -15.34
CA ILE A 27 7.78 5.77 -16.73
C ILE A 27 9.01 5.28 -17.52
N LYS A 28 10.18 5.86 -17.26
CA LYS A 28 11.44 5.44 -17.92
C LYS A 28 12.03 4.17 -17.32
N ASN A 29 11.84 3.97 -16.04
CA ASN A 29 12.28 2.79 -15.29
C ASN A 29 11.15 2.32 -14.36
N PRO A 30 10.29 1.39 -14.81
CA PRO A 30 9.17 0.87 -14.02
C PRO A 30 9.60 0.18 -12.72
N ASP A 31 10.83 -0.29 -12.61
CA ASP A 31 11.38 -0.96 -11.43
C ASP A 31 11.86 0.03 -10.35
N ALA A 32 11.81 1.33 -10.62
CA ALA A 32 12.22 2.37 -9.66
C ALA A 32 11.19 2.56 -8.55
N THR A 33 11.11 1.61 -7.62
CA THR A 33 10.15 1.60 -6.50
C THR A 33 10.27 2.83 -5.60
N ASP A 34 11.45 3.41 -5.47
CA ASP A 34 11.70 4.67 -4.74
C ASP A 34 10.93 5.86 -5.33
N GLU A 35 10.72 5.88 -6.64
CA GLU A 35 9.92 6.90 -7.30
C GLU A 35 8.41 6.75 -7.00
N VAL A 36 7.94 5.50 -6.84
CA VAL A 36 6.58 5.23 -6.37
C VAL A 36 6.35 5.87 -5.00
N PHE A 37 7.24 5.62 -4.04
CA PHE A 37 7.17 6.22 -2.71
C PHE A 37 7.31 7.75 -2.74
N THR A 38 8.15 8.29 -3.62
CA THR A 38 8.28 9.73 -3.83
C THR A 38 6.97 10.37 -4.29
N ILE A 39 6.24 9.74 -5.22
CA ILE A 39 4.94 10.21 -5.69
C ILE A 39 3.90 10.12 -4.58
N ILE A 40 3.86 8.99 -3.87
CA ILE A 40 2.95 8.80 -2.74
C ILE A 40 3.18 9.88 -1.69
N GLU A 41 4.42 10.12 -1.28
CA GLU A 41 4.76 11.16 -0.30
C GLU A 41 4.33 12.55 -0.76
N ALA A 42 4.65 12.91 -2.00
CA ALA A 42 4.37 14.23 -2.56
C ALA A 42 2.87 14.56 -2.64
N LEU A 43 2.01 13.55 -2.83
CA LEU A 43 0.57 13.75 -3.04
C LEU A 43 -0.33 13.26 -1.90
N SER A 44 0.21 12.58 -0.89
CA SER A 44 -0.58 12.01 0.22
C SER A 44 -1.30 13.05 1.06
N GLY A 45 -0.72 14.26 1.22
CA GLY A 45 -1.30 15.24 2.14
C GLY A 45 -1.54 14.61 3.52
N ASN A 46 -2.79 14.61 3.98
CA ASN A 46 -3.18 14.04 5.29
C ASN A 46 -3.85 12.66 5.18
N SER A 47 -3.66 11.92 4.07
CA SER A 47 -4.33 10.62 3.90
C SER A 47 -3.90 9.59 4.93
N LEU A 48 -2.62 9.56 5.31
CA LEU A 48 -2.10 8.67 6.35
C LEU A 48 -2.78 8.93 7.71
N GLN A 49 -2.85 10.20 8.13
CA GLN A 49 -3.49 10.57 9.40
C GLN A 49 -4.98 10.23 9.42
N LYS A 50 -5.68 10.43 8.29
CA LYS A 50 -7.08 10.03 8.15
C LYS A 50 -7.25 8.52 8.22
N GLY A 51 -6.35 7.76 7.59
CA GLY A 51 -6.32 6.30 7.68
C GLY A 51 -6.09 5.84 9.12
N PHE A 52 -5.07 6.38 9.77
CA PHE A 52 -4.77 6.09 11.17
C PHE A 52 -5.93 6.42 12.11
N SER A 53 -6.56 7.59 11.95
CA SER A 53 -7.72 7.98 12.77
C SER A 53 -8.89 6.98 12.64
N ARG A 54 -9.11 6.41 11.46
CA ARG A 54 -10.10 5.33 11.28
C ARG A 54 -9.63 4.01 11.89
N PHE A 55 -8.36 3.67 11.71
CA PHE A 55 -7.79 2.44 12.26
C PHE A 55 -7.95 2.33 13.77
N VAL A 56 -7.67 3.40 14.51
CA VAL A 56 -7.79 3.42 15.98
C VAL A 56 -9.24 3.36 16.49
N THR A 57 -10.23 3.57 15.62
CA THR A 57 -11.65 3.39 16.00
C THR A 57 -12.11 1.94 15.98
N THR A 58 -11.36 1.05 15.32
CA THR A 58 -11.66 -0.38 15.25
C THR A 58 -11.10 -1.13 16.44
N ASP A 59 -11.80 -2.19 16.90
CA ASP A 59 -11.30 -3.04 18.00
C ASP A 59 -9.99 -3.67 17.64
N LEU A 60 -9.89 -4.26 16.44
CA LEU A 60 -8.65 -4.87 15.93
C LEU A 60 -7.50 -3.87 15.85
N GLY A 61 -7.77 -2.63 15.40
CA GLY A 61 -6.75 -1.59 15.33
C GLY A 61 -6.17 -1.26 16.71
N ARG A 62 -7.03 -1.16 17.73
CA ARG A 62 -6.60 -0.94 19.11
C ARG A 62 -5.78 -2.11 19.66
N GLU A 63 -6.22 -3.35 19.44
CA GLU A 63 -5.46 -4.54 19.84
C GLU A 63 -4.07 -4.57 19.21
N ILE A 64 -3.97 -4.32 17.90
CA ILE A 64 -2.69 -4.28 17.19
C ILE A 64 -1.74 -3.23 17.78
N LEU A 65 -2.26 -2.05 18.15
CA LEU A 65 -1.46 -1.00 18.77
C LEU A 65 -1.00 -1.35 20.18
N VAL A 66 -1.87 -1.98 20.98
CA VAL A 66 -1.53 -2.43 22.35
C VAL A 66 -0.46 -3.52 22.30
N ASP A 67 -0.65 -4.53 21.46
CA ASP A 67 0.23 -5.69 21.36
C ASP A 67 1.49 -5.39 20.53
N ARG A 68 1.56 -4.23 19.87
CA ARG A 68 2.67 -3.87 18.96
C ARG A 68 2.90 -4.90 17.86
N ARG A 69 1.83 -5.55 17.35
CA ARG A 69 1.93 -6.64 16.38
C ARG A 69 2.50 -6.15 15.03
N SER A 70 3.72 -6.56 14.71
CA SER A 70 4.37 -6.32 13.43
C SER A 70 3.86 -7.33 12.39
N LEU A 71 3.30 -6.82 11.29
CA LEU A 71 2.91 -7.69 10.18
C LEU A 71 4.15 -8.23 9.46
N LEU A 72 5.19 -7.41 9.28
CA LEU A 72 6.43 -7.82 8.65
C LEU A 72 7.06 -9.00 9.37
N GLU A 73 7.19 -8.95 10.71
CA GLU A 73 7.74 -10.06 11.49
C GLU A 73 6.94 -11.35 11.29
N THR A 74 5.61 -11.26 11.24
CA THR A 74 4.74 -12.41 10.96
C THR A 74 5.00 -12.97 9.55
N LEU A 75 5.12 -12.11 8.53
CA LEU A 75 5.34 -12.53 7.14
C LEU A 75 6.76 -13.12 6.92
N LEU A 76 7.74 -12.69 7.72
CA LEU A 76 9.10 -13.23 7.70
C LEU A 76 9.20 -14.61 8.37
N ASN A 77 8.32 -14.93 9.30
CA ASN A 77 8.30 -16.20 9.99
C ASN A 77 7.67 -17.30 9.13
N ARG A 78 8.39 -17.71 8.07
CA ARG A 78 7.90 -18.71 7.10
C ARG A 78 7.63 -20.06 7.74
N GLU A 79 8.38 -20.43 8.78
CA GLU A 79 8.17 -21.68 9.52
C GLU A 79 6.81 -21.65 10.22
N TYR A 80 6.50 -20.56 10.91
CA TYR A 80 5.18 -20.38 11.52
C TYR A 80 4.06 -20.38 10.48
N LEU A 81 4.20 -19.64 9.38
CA LEU A 81 3.19 -19.58 8.33
C LEU A 81 2.93 -20.97 7.72
N ALA A 82 3.95 -21.82 7.61
CA ALA A 82 3.83 -23.16 7.09
C ALA A 82 3.06 -24.14 8.04
N THR A 83 2.92 -23.80 9.32
CA THR A 83 2.10 -24.57 10.28
C THR A 83 0.60 -24.27 10.16
N LEU A 84 0.23 -23.19 9.48
CA LEU A 84 -1.16 -22.76 9.34
C LEU A 84 -1.91 -23.60 8.29
N PRO A 85 -3.25 -23.68 8.33
CA PRO A 85 -4.01 -24.52 7.44
C PRO A 85 -3.70 -24.27 5.95
N GLN A 86 -3.66 -25.33 5.13
CA GLN A 86 -3.29 -25.27 3.70
C GLN A 86 -4.17 -24.33 2.85
N HIS A 87 -5.41 -24.08 3.28
CA HIS A 87 -6.33 -23.16 2.59
C HIS A 87 -6.37 -21.77 3.23
N SER A 88 -5.44 -21.47 4.14
CA SER A 88 -5.33 -20.16 4.76
C SER A 88 -4.66 -19.15 3.83
N LEU A 89 -4.88 -17.86 4.10
CA LEU A 89 -4.16 -16.78 3.42
C LEU A 89 -2.65 -16.92 3.60
N ALA A 90 -2.18 -17.46 4.74
CA ALA A 90 -0.77 -17.71 5.00
C ALA A 90 -0.15 -18.71 4.00
N ALA A 91 -0.84 -19.83 3.74
CA ALA A 91 -0.37 -20.83 2.79
C ALA A 91 -0.36 -20.27 1.35
N LEU A 92 -1.39 -19.51 0.97
CA LEU A 92 -1.44 -18.83 -0.32
C LEU A 92 -0.31 -17.81 -0.47
N TYR A 93 -0.03 -17.03 0.59
CA TYR A 93 1.07 -16.08 0.63
C TYR A 93 2.43 -16.77 0.47
N LEU A 94 2.69 -17.87 1.21
CA LEU A 94 3.93 -18.64 1.06
C LEU A 94 4.13 -19.16 -0.37
N ASN A 95 3.07 -19.66 -0.99
CA ASN A 95 3.11 -20.11 -2.38
C ASN A 95 3.44 -18.94 -3.32
N PHE A 96 2.78 -17.79 -3.12
CA PHE A 96 3.00 -16.59 -3.91
C PHE A 96 4.45 -16.11 -3.81
N VAL A 97 4.97 -15.87 -2.59
CA VAL A 97 6.34 -15.34 -2.41
C VAL A 97 7.42 -16.31 -2.84
N THR A 98 7.15 -17.62 -2.75
CA THR A 98 8.07 -18.66 -3.23
C THR A 98 8.11 -18.70 -4.76
N LYS A 99 6.94 -18.67 -5.42
CA LYS A 99 6.81 -18.65 -6.87
C LYS A 99 7.47 -17.41 -7.49
N GLU A 100 7.19 -16.24 -6.90
CA GLU A 100 7.70 -14.95 -7.38
C GLU A 100 9.14 -14.66 -6.92
N ASN A 101 9.74 -15.55 -6.09
CA ASN A 101 11.08 -15.38 -5.50
C ASN A 101 11.27 -14.03 -4.80
N ILE A 102 10.30 -13.61 -4.02
CA ILE A 102 10.30 -12.34 -3.29
C ILE A 102 10.42 -12.53 -1.78
N ARG A 103 10.76 -11.44 -1.11
CA ARG A 103 10.84 -11.37 0.34
C ARG A 103 9.97 -10.22 0.85
N ALA A 104 9.37 -10.40 2.02
CA ALA A 104 8.52 -9.38 2.66
C ALA A 104 9.26 -8.05 2.90
N GLU A 105 10.60 -8.07 3.02
CA GLU A 105 11.41 -6.86 3.21
C GLU A 105 11.62 -6.04 1.92
N GLY A 106 11.18 -6.51 0.77
CA GLY A 106 11.46 -5.88 -0.52
C GLY A 106 11.02 -4.41 -0.62
N LEU A 107 9.97 -4.02 0.09
CA LEU A 107 9.47 -2.65 0.14
C LEU A 107 9.99 -1.83 1.34
N VAL A 108 10.75 -2.44 2.27
CA VAL A 108 11.22 -1.76 3.49
C VAL A 108 12.18 -0.62 3.15
N ALA A 109 13.31 -0.93 2.52
CA ALA A 109 14.34 0.06 2.20
C ALA A 109 13.81 1.22 1.32
N PRO A 110 13.04 0.99 0.23
CA PRO A 110 12.43 2.09 -0.53
C PRO A 110 11.50 2.98 0.30
N SER A 111 10.74 2.40 1.25
CA SER A 111 9.81 3.15 2.10
C SER A 111 10.50 3.99 3.18
N GLU A 112 11.62 3.51 3.72
CA GLU A 112 12.39 4.22 4.77
C GLU A 112 12.98 5.54 4.27
N GLY A 113 13.20 5.69 2.97
CA GLY A 113 13.62 6.93 2.33
C GLY A 113 12.60 8.06 2.42
N MET A 114 11.33 7.78 2.73
CA MET A 114 10.27 8.78 2.83
C MET A 114 10.51 9.70 4.04
N ARG A 115 10.57 11.02 3.78
CA ARG A 115 10.65 12.04 4.86
C ARG A 115 9.43 11.96 5.78
N ALA A 116 8.29 11.58 5.21
CA ALA A 116 7.04 11.44 5.93
C ALA A 116 7.12 10.44 7.09
N MET A 117 7.94 9.39 6.95
CA MET A 117 8.10 8.34 7.96
C MET A 117 8.98 8.78 9.14
N LYS A 118 9.94 9.68 8.90
CA LYS A 118 10.97 10.07 9.90
C LYS A 118 10.44 10.81 11.12
N ASN A 119 9.26 11.43 11.01
CA ASN A 119 8.68 12.27 12.07
C ASN A 119 7.32 11.75 12.55
N LEU A 120 7.03 10.47 12.34
CA LEU A 120 5.82 9.84 12.86
C LEU A 120 6.03 9.39 14.31
N ASP A 121 4.98 9.50 15.11
CA ASP A 121 4.93 8.81 16.39
C ASP A 121 4.90 7.28 16.17
N ALA A 122 5.22 6.51 17.23
CA ALA A 122 5.36 5.06 17.15
C ALA A 122 4.08 4.34 16.67
N ASP A 123 2.90 4.85 17.02
CA ASP A 123 1.62 4.25 16.65
C ASP A 123 1.30 4.49 15.18
N THR A 124 1.47 5.72 14.73
CA THR A 124 1.28 6.08 13.31
C THR A 124 2.32 5.38 12.43
N LEU A 125 3.55 5.21 12.90
CA LEU A 125 4.61 4.47 12.20
C LEU A 125 4.24 2.98 12.05
N LEU A 126 3.76 2.34 13.13
CA LEU A 126 3.30 0.95 13.10
C LEU A 126 2.18 0.77 12.07
N PHE A 127 1.20 1.68 12.05
CA PHE A 127 0.14 1.68 11.05
C PHE A 127 0.66 1.85 9.62
N ALA A 128 1.58 2.80 9.39
CA ALA A 128 2.15 3.06 8.08
C ALA A 128 2.96 1.86 7.55
N ASN A 129 3.77 1.24 8.41
CA ASN A 129 4.49 0.01 8.08
C ASN A 129 3.52 -1.11 7.72
N ARG A 130 2.46 -1.30 8.50
CA ARG A 130 1.45 -2.31 8.21
C ARG A 130 0.77 -2.09 6.85
N GLN A 131 0.48 -0.83 6.47
CA GLN A 131 -0.08 -0.53 5.14
C GLN A 131 0.88 -0.94 4.00
N ARG A 132 2.17 -0.74 4.17
CA ARG A 132 3.22 -1.20 3.24
C ARG A 132 3.27 -2.73 3.18
N ASP A 133 3.32 -3.38 4.33
CA ASP A 133 3.52 -4.82 4.44
C ASP A 133 2.32 -5.64 3.94
N MET A 134 1.14 -5.02 3.85
CA MET A 134 -0.06 -5.63 3.26
C MET A 134 0.00 -5.77 1.73
N HIS A 135 0.93 -5.12 1.05
CA HIS A 135 1.00 -5.09 -0.42
C HIS A 135 1.00 -6.50 -1.04
N ASP A 136 1.91 -7.37 -0.60
CA ASP A 136 2.03 -8.73 -1.14
C ASP A 136 0.85 -9.64 -0.73
N LEU A 137 0.22 -9.36 0.41
CA LEU A 137 -1.02 -10.02 0.80
C LEU A 137 -2.17 -9.66 -0.13
N TRP A 138 -2.21 -8.41 -0.63
CA TRP A 138 -3.21 -8.01 -1.62
C TRP A 138 -3.01 -8.70 -2.95
N HIS A 139 -1.77 -8.85 -3.45
CA HIS A 139 -1.48 -9.69 -4.62
C HIS A 139 -2.00 -11.11 -4.42
N THR A 140 -1.72 -11.68 -3.24
CA THR A 140 -2.15 -13.04 -2.89
C THR A 140 -3.67 -13.18 -2.87
N LEU A 141 -4.38 -12.22 -2.27
CA LEU A 141 -5.82 -12.26 -2.09
C LEU A 141 -6.60 -12.00 -3.38
N THR A 142 -6.12 -11.07 -4.19
CA THR A 142 -6.79 -10.64 -5.43
C THR A 142 -6.37 -11.44 -6.65
N HIS A 143 -5.29 -12.21 -6.54
CA HIS A 143 -4.64 -12.90 -7.66
C HIS A 143 -4.16 -11.97 -8.78
N TYR A 144 -4.05 -10.66 -8.54
CA TYR A 144 -3.39 -9.75 -9.47
C TYR A 144 -1.89 -10.05 -9.46
N GLY A 145 -1.33 -10.32 -10.66
CA GLY A 145 0.09 -10.62 -10.82
C GLY A 145 0.97 -9.41 -10.56
N ARG A 146 2.30 -9.63 -10.57
CA ARG A 146 3.31 -8.57 -10.46
C ARG A 146 3.71 -7.99 -11.82
N ASP A 147 3.01 -8.37 -12.89
CA ASP A 147 3.15 -7.72 -14.18
C ASP A 147 2.52 -6.31 -14.16
N GLU A 148 2.86 -5.50 -15.16
CA GLU A 148 2.42 -4.10 -15.24
C GLU A 148 0.89 -3.92 -15.08
N LEU A 149 0.09 -4.85 -15.62
CA LEU A 149 -1.36 -4.79 -15.54
C LEU A 149 -1.85 -5.17 -14.15
N GLY A 150 -1.29 -6.22 -13.56
CA GLY A 150 -1.61 -6.69 -12.21
C GLY A 150 -1.30 -5.61 -11.18
N GLU A 151 -0.13 -4.96 -11.28
CA GLU A 151 0.24 -3.84 -10.41
C GLU A 151 -0.73 -2.66 -10.52
N VAL A 152 -1.14 -2.28 -11.72
CA VAL A 152 -2.11 -1.20 -11.93
C VAL A 152 -3.49 -1.57 -11.38
N CYS A 153 -3.93 -2.82 -11.54
CA CYS A 153 -5.17 -3.32 -10.94
C CYS A 153 -5.08 -3.31 -9.40
N LEU A 154 -3.95 -3.72 -8.83
CA LEU A 154 -3.74 -3.68 -7.39
C LEU A 154 -3.74 -2.26 -6.84
N LEU A 155 -3.14 -1.30 -7.56
CA LEU A 155 -3.21 0.11 -7.20
C LEU A 155 -4.65 0.64 -7.24
N ALA A 156 -5.46 0.27 -8.24
CA ALA A 156 -6.86 0.64 -8.33
C ALA A 156 -7.67 0.06 -7.15
N PHE A 157 -7.45 -1.19 -6.82
CA PHE A 157 -8.02 -1.88 -5.66
C PHE A 157 -7.63 -1.15 -4.35
N THR A 158 -6.35 -0.87 -4.15
CA THR A 158 -5.84 -0.20 -2.94
C THR A 158 -6.39 1.23 -2.80
N CYS A 159 -6.60 1.95 -3.93
CA CYS A 159 -7.21 3.29 -3.91
C CYS A 159 -8.64 3.28 -3.35
N ALA A 160 -9.40 2.20 -3.58
CA ALA A 160 -10.76 2.09 -3.03
C ALA A 160 -10.74 1.93 -1.49
N GLN A 161 -9.73 1.23 -0.94
CA GLN A 161 -9.55 1.07 0.52
C GLN A 161 -9.01 2.32 1.20
N SER A 162 -7.95 2.85 0.62
CA SER A 162 -7.17 3.93 1.23
C SER A 162 -7.05 5.07 0.24
N PRO A 163 -8.00 6.02 0.23
CA PRO A 163 -7.96 7.15 -0.67
C PRO A 163 -6.66 7.94 -0.52
N ASN A 164 -5.72 7.68 -1.42
CA ASN A 164 -4.42 8.35 -1.49
C ASN A 164 -4.24 8.91 -2.90
N ARG A 165 -4.04 10.22 -3.01
CA ARG A 165 -3.86 10.89 -4.31
C ARG A 165 -2.64 10.41 -5.07
N GLY A 166 -1.57 10.02 -4.36
CA GLY A 166 -0.36 9.47 -4.97
C GLY A 166 -0.64 8.13 -5.65
N LEU A 167 -1.28 7.21 -4.94
CA LEU A 167 -1.69 5.91 -5.51
C LEU A 167 -2.64 6.11 -6.69
N ALA A 168 -3.66 6.98 -6.54
CA ALA A 168 -4.60 7.28 -7.62
C ALA A 168 -3.90 7.87 -8.85
N PHE A 169 -2.92 8.77 -8.66
CA PHE A 169 -2.15 9.36 -9.75
C PHE A 169 -1.32 8.29 -10.48
N ILE A 170 -0.64 7.41 -9.75
CA ILE A 170 0.13 6.31 -10.35
C ILE A 170 -0.79 5.37 -11.12
N ALA A 171 -1.92 4.96 -10.52
CA ALA A 171 -2.90 4.10 -11.17
C ALA A 171 -3.43 4.72 -12.48
N LEU A 172 -3.85 5.98 -12.46
CA LEU A 172 -4.38 6.67 -13.64
C LEU A 172 -3.35 6.78 -14.77
N VAL A 173 -2.09 7.14 -14.43
CA VAL A 173 -1.02 7.22 -15.43
C VAL A 173 -0.68 5.83 -15.97
N GLY A 174 -0.61 4.80 -15.09
CA GLY A 174 -0.39 3.42 -15.47
C GLY A 174 -1.49 2.91 -16.41
N ILE A 175 -2.76 3.09 -16.06
CA ILE A 175 -3.92 2.74 -16.91
C ILE A 175 -3.78 3.39 -18.29
N PHE A 176 -3.46 4.68 -18.35
CA PHE A 176 -3.30 5.39 -19.61
C PHE A 176 -2.13 4.87 -20.45
N GLN A 177 -0.98 4.59 -19.85
CA GLN A 177 0.18 4.05 -20.57
C GLN A 177 -0.08 2.62 -21.08
N LEU A 178 -0.64 1.76 -20.23
CA LEU A 178 -0.95 0.39 -20.61
C LEU A 178 -2.07 0.31 -21.64
N SER A 179 -3.05 1.21 -21.60
CA SER A 179 -4.12 1.25 -22.60
C SER A 179 -3.63 1.56 -24.01
N LYS A 180 -2.52 2.31 -24.14
CA LYS A 180 -1.87 2.53 -25.44
C LYS A 180 -1.22 1.25 -25.98
N ARG A 181 -0.71 0.40 -25.10
CA ARG A 181 0.00 -0.83 -25.46
C ARG A 181 -0.94 -2.03 -25.63
N TYR A 182 -1.92 -2.17 -24.72
CA TYR A 182 -2.80 -3.34 -24.63
C TYR A 182 -4.27 -3.05 -25.01
N GLY A 183 -4.57 -1.80 -25.38
CA GLY A 183 -5.91 -1.41 -25.79
C GLY A 183 -6.84 -1.05 -24.63
N ARG A 184 -8.11 -0.76 -24.98
CA ARG A 184 -9.11 -0.24 -24.04
C ARG A 184 -9.55 -1.21 -22.93
N GLY A 185 -9.25 -2.50 -23.04
CA GLY A 185 -9.56 -3.51 -22.03
C GLY A 185 -8.95 -3.19 -20.66
N VAL A 186 -7.81 -2.48 -20.62
CA VAL A 186 -7.13 -2.03 -19.40
C VAL A 186 -8.04 -1.19 -18.51
N TYR A 187 -8.85 -0.27 -19.09
CA TYR A 187 -9.81 0.53 -18.32
C TYR A 187 -10.83 -0.33 -17.60
N GLY A 188 -11.36 -1.34 -18.30
CA GLY A 188 -12.32 -2.27 -17.72
C GLY A 188 -11.73 -3.15 -16.62
N ALA A 189 -10.46 -3.59 -16.78
CA ALA A 189 -9.76 -4.37 -15.77
C ALA A 189 -9.54 -3.55 -14.48
N ALA A 190 -8.99 -2.33 -14.62
CA ALA A 190 -8.76 -1.44 -13.49
C ALA A 190 -10.07 -1.01 -12.78
N TYR A 191 -11.14 -0.79 -13.54
CA TYR A 191 -12.45 -0.46 -12.97
C TYR A 191 -13.03 -1.64 -12.17
N ARG A 192 -12.94 -2.87 -12.68
CA ARG A 192 -13.33 -4.08 -11.93
C ARG A 192 -12.52 -4.21 -10.65
N ALA A 193 -11.19 -4.05 -10.74
CA ALA A 193 -10.33 -4.11 -9.57
C ALA A 193 -10.72 -3.07 -8.49
N TYR A 194 -11.08 -1.87 -8.89
CA TYR A 194 -11.62 -0.86 -7.97
C TYR A 194 -12.96 -1.30 -7.34
N GLN A 195 -13.83 -1.96 -8.11
CA GLN A 195 -15.11 -2.46 -7.61
C GLN A 195 -14.99 -3.69 -6.73
N ASP A 196 -14.01 -4.58 -7.00
CA ASP A 196 -13.81 -5.82 -6.24
C ASP A 196 -13.64 -5.54 -4.74
N LEU A 197 -13.06 -4.42 -4.39
CA LEU A 197 -12.99 -4.01 -2.99
C LEU A 197 -14.34 -3.60 -2.41
N SER A 198 -15.25 -3.05 -3.19
CA SER A 198 -16.58 -2.68 -2.69
C SER A 198 -17.38 -3.90 -2.21
N LEU A 199 -16.95 -5.10 -2.62
CA LEU A 199 -17.53 -6.40 -2.22
C LEU A 199 -16.81 -7.00 -1.01
N ILE A 200 -15.58 -6.55 -0.70
CA ILE A 200 -14.78 -7.01 0.45
C ILE A 200 -14.89 -5.94 1.53
N HIS A 201 -16.01 -5.91 2.23
CA HIS A 201 -16.14 -5.12 3.46
C HIS A 201 -15.34 -5.80 4.58
N ILE A 202 -14.07 -5.48 4.64
CA ILE A 202 -13.20 -5.83 5.77
C ILE A 202 -13.12 -4.65 6.73
#